data_26c6d6fd0e0fb864854f621f890ca0d5
#
_entry.id   26c6d6fd0e0fb864854f621f890ca0d5
#
_cell.length_a   1.000
_cell.length_b   1.000
_cell.length_c   1.000
_cell.angle_alpha   90.00
_cell.angle_beta   90.00
_cell.angle_gamma   90.00
#
_symmetry.space_group_name_H-M   'P 1'
#
loop_
_entity.id
_entity.type
_entity.pdbx_description
1 polymer ?
#
loop_
_entity_poly.entity_id
_entity_poly.type
_entity_poly.pdbx_seq_one_letter_code
_entity_poly.pdbx_strand_id
1 'polypeptide(L)'
;MQIRTFDELTPSMDSARLLVHLSSLGGATDRDAVRLWRARSALFSDYVGVFAVERGEVLGQTLVKRLAYTFPGGTETIAAVASVGTRPDRARRGVARRLLEDVHRREREAGIRFVSLWTNFSWGAHRLYDRLGYRDTYAFPWAVRRPAPGSRSNRARGRRAKPATLADLEEIEQLHDRLGQGRLGFCRRPPHFLRLQAISREVDPARELLVVRRDGAIAGYAHLQSTATRTISGELMAAARADRVRLVEGVERRAQGTAVAFQHTPVTDDLGLFRRRGYSEMNAGWYVFMTAALHGTRARRAAVAEFGVDDPRFLCLSGDRF
;
A
#
# COMPACT_ATOMS: atom_id res chain seq x y z
N MET A 1 26.71 16.48 -2.02
CA MET A 1 25.56 15.58 -2.29
C MET A 1 24.64 16.28 -3.28
N GLN A 2 24.34 15.64 -4.40
CA GLN A 2 23.41 16.08 -5.46
C GLN A 2 22.17 15.20 -5.42
N ILE A 3 21.01 15.74 -5.80
CA ILE A 3 19.79 14.96 -6.00
C ILE A 3 19.64 14.72 -7.50
N ARG A 4 19.44 13.46 -7.88
CA ARG A 4 19.28 13.00 -9.26
C ARG A 4 17.98 12.24 -9.42
N THR A 5 17.44 12.25 -10.64
CA THR A 5 16.30 11.41 -11.05
C THR A 5 16.78 10.09 -11.65
N PHE A 6 15.87 9.19 -11.99
CA PHE A 6 16.20 7.92 -12.66
C PHE A 6 17.01 8.12 -13.93
N ASP A 7 16.63 9.07 -14.76
CA ASP A 7 17.26 9.30 -16.07
C ASP A 7 18.70 9.87 -15.97
N GLU A 8 19.03 10.42 -14.80
CA GLU A 8 20.35 10.96 -14.51
C GLU A 8 21.29 9.94 -13.84
N LEU A 9 20.81 8.72 -13.57
CA LEU A 9 21.63 7.65 -12.99
C LEU A 9 22.45 6.93 -14.08
N THR A 10 23.74 6.76 -13.82
CA THR A 10 24.57 5.85 -14.62
C THR A 10 24.23 4.38 -14.29
N PRO A 11 24.58 3.41 -15.15
CA PRO A 11 24.36 1.98 -14.86
C PRO A 11 24.99 1.49 -13.56
N SER A 12 26.15 2.05 -13.17
CA SER A 12 26.78 1.73 -11.89
C SER A 12 26.01 2.29 -10.69
N MET A 13 25.51 3.51 -10.78
CA MET A 13 24.65 4.12 -9.75
C MET A 13 23.35 3.36 -9.62
N ASP A 14 22.74 2.93 -10.73
CA ASP A 14 21.54 2.14 -10.73
C ASP A 14 21.74 0.78 -10.03
N SER A 15 22.89 0.16 -10.23
CA SER A 15 23.27 -1.04 -9.47
C SER A 15 23.49 -0.73 -7.97
N ALA A 16 24.12 0.41 -7.66
CA ALA A 16 24.41 0.79 -6.26
C ALA A 16 23.12 1.12 -5.46
N ARG A 17 22.08 1.69 -6.09
CA ARG A 17 20.79 1.96 -5.40
C ARG A 17 20.12 0.69 -4.89
N LEU A 18 20.40 -0.47 -5.48
CA LEU A 18 19.89 -1.75 -4.99
C LEU A 18 20.39 -2.07 -3.58
N LEU A 19 21.64 -1.73 -3.29
CA LEU A 19 22.20 -1.90 -1.94
C LEU A 19 21.46 -0.99 -0.94
N VAL A 20 21.06 0.21 -1.37
CA VAL A 20 20.22 1.10 -0.55
C VAL A 20 18.86 0.46 -0.31
N HIS A 21 18.24 -0.06 -1.34
CA HIS A 21 16.94 -0.72 -1.21
C HIS A 21 17.02 -1.93 -0.28
N LEU A 22 17.96 -2.84 -0.54
CA LEU A 22 18.18 -4.04 0.27
C LEU A 22 18.44 -3.72 1.75
N SER A 23 19.34 -2.78 2.01
CA SER A 23 19.74 -2.43 3.38
C SER A 23 18.68 -1.66 4.16
N SER A 24 17.79 -0.95 3.47
CA SER A 24 16.77 -0.10 4.11
C SER A 24 15.39 -0.76 4.20
N LEU A 25 15.07 -1.64 3.26
CA LEU A 25 13.72 -2.19 3.09
C LEU A 25 13.68 -3.72 3.16
N GLY A 26 14.83 -4.38 3.13
CA GLY A 26 14.93 -5.85 3.29
C GLY A 26 14.37 -6.65 2.11
N GLY A 27 14.13 -6.03 0.96
CA GLY A 27 13.62 -6.69 -0.23
C GLY A 27 14.72 -7.45 -0.99
N ALA A 28 14.40 -8.58 -1.62
CA ALA A 28 15.29 -9.21 -2.59
C ALA A 28 15.48 -8.28 -3.79
N THR A 29 16.74 -7.99 -4.12
CA THR A 29 17.08 -7.07 -5.20
C THR A 29 18.06 -7.78 -6.12
N ASP A 30 17.56 -8.21 -7.26
CA ASP A 30 18.40 -8.67 -8.36
C ASP A 30 18.41 -7.62 -9.50
N ARG A 31 19.28 -7.84 -10.49
CA ARG A 31 19.34 -6.95 -11.66
C ARG A 31 18.04 -6.96 -12.48
N ASP A 32 17.31 -8.06 -12.44
CA ASP A 32 16.04 -8.17 -13.16
C ASP A 32 14.95 -7.37 -12.45
N ALA A 33 14.94 -7.36 -11.11
CA ALA A 33 14.08 -6.49 -10.34
C ALA A 33 14.30 -5.01 -10.70
N VAL A 34 15.56 -4.57 -10.90
CA VAL A 34 15.86 -3.19 -11.35
C VAL A 34 15.30 -2.90 -12.73
N ARG A 35 15.48 -3.83 -13.67
CA ARG A 35 14.96 -3.66 -15.03
C ARG A 35 13.43 -3.57 -15.02
N LEU A 36 12.78 -4.43 -14.25
CA LEU A 36 11.34 -4.41 -14.06
C LEU A 36 10.87 -3.10 -13.42
N TRP A 37 11.60 -2.59 -12.44
CA TRP A 37 11.32 -1.29 -11.83
C TRP A 37 11.42 -0.15 -12.84
N ARG A 38 12.46 -0.15 -13.69
CA ARG A 38 12.59 0.82 -14.78
C ARG A 38 11.46 0.71 -15.80
N ALA A 39 11.16 -0.52 -16.22
CA ALA A 39 10.04 -0.77 -17.12
C ALA A 39 8.72 -0.30 -16.54
N ARG A 40 8.51 -0.48 -15.23
CA ARG A 40 7.33 0.00 -14.51
C ARG A 40 7.29 1.52 -14.40
N SER A 41 8.40 2.18 -14.08
CA SER A 41 8.45 3.65 -14.06
C SER A 41 8.17 4.27 -15.42
N ALA A 42 8.53 3.60 -16.51
CA ALA A 42 8.17 4.00 -17.88
C ALA A 42 6.70 3.75 -18.22
N LEU A 43 6.06 2.73 -17.60
CA LEU A 43 4.64 2.42 -17.78
C LEU A 43 3.71 3.35 -16.98
N PHE A 44 4.21 3.96 -15.91
CA PHE A 44 3.50 4.96 -15.12
C PHE A 44 4.12 6.33 -15.42
N SER A 45 3.50 7.12 -16.28
CA SER A 45 3.98 8.44 -16.67
C SER A 45 4.21 9.38 -15.48
N ASP A 46 3.53 9.12 -14.35
CA ASP A 46 3.60 9.92 -13.12
C ASP A 46 4.55 9.35 -12.06
N TYR A 47 5.36 8.35 -12.42
CA TYR A 47 6.31 7.75 -11.49
C TYR A 47 7.62 8.53 -11.47
N VAL A 48 7.97 9.02 -10.30
CA VAL A 48 9.21 9.77 -10.06
C VAL A 48 10.07 9.06 -9.03
N GLY A 49 11.37 8.92 -9.33
CA GLY A 49 12.37 8.48 -8.36
C GLY A 49 13.42 9.54 -8.18
N VAL A 50 13.82 9.82 -6.93
CA VAL A 50 14.93 10.73 -6.61
C VAL A 50 15.98 10.04 -5.74
N PHE A 51 17.24 10.35 -6.02
CA PHE A 51 18.40 9.67 -5.46
C PHE A 51 19.42 10.71 -4.98
N ALA A 52 19.89 10.53 -3.77
CA ALA A 52 21.00 11.32 -3.23
C ALA A 52 22.33 10.70 -3.69
N VAL A 53 23.11 11.44 -4.44
CA VAL A 53 24.38 10.99 -5.02
C VAL A 53 25.55 11.86 -4.54
N GLU A 54 26.65 11.23 -4.18
CA GLU A 54 27.88 11.91 -3.81
C GLU A 54 29.08 11.10 -4.31
N ARG A 55 29.98 11.74 -5.08
CA ARG A 55 31.17 11.10 -5.66
C ARG A 55 30.87 9.81 -6.44
N GLY A 56 29.75 9.78 -7.16
CA GLY A 56 29.32 8.62 -7.93
C GLY A 56 28.61 7.53 -7.13
N GLU A 57 28.50 7.67 -5.80
CA GLU A 57 27.81 6.71 -4.93
C GLU A 57 26.36 7.16 -4.66
N VAL A 58 25.42 6.22 -4.66
CA VAL A 58 24.06 6.45 -4.22
C VAL A 58 24.00 6.28 -2.70
N LEU A 59 23.64 7.36 -2.00
CA LEU A 59 23.56 7.40 -0.53
C LEU A 59 22.18 7.13 0.00
N GLY A 60 21.15 7.39 -0.80
CA GLY A 60 19.76 7.22 -0.43
C GLY A 60 18.84 7.35 -1.63
N GLN A 61 17.60 6.91 -1.44
CA GLN A 61 16.56 6.96 -2.45
C GLN A 61 15.22 7.34 -1.86
N THR A 62 14.33 7.81 -2.72
CA THR A 62 12.90 7.92 -2.46
C THR A 62 12.16 7.77 -3.79
N LEU A 63 11.05 7.06 -3.76
CA LEU A 63 10.20 6.84 -4.92
C LEU A 63 8.87 7.55 -4.70
N VAL A 64 8.29 8.08 -5.77
CA VAL A 64 7.03 8.80 -5.72
C VAL A 64 6.13 8.32 -6.84
N LYS A 65 4.86 8.10 -6.54
CA LYS A 65 3.80 7.86 -7.52
C LYS A 65 2.75 8.95 -7.39
N ARG A 66 2.27 9.45 -8.50
CA ARG A 66 1.10 10.33 -8.52
C ARG A 66 -0.15 9.51 -8.70
N LEU A 67 -1.01 9.51 -7.69
CA LEU A 67 -2.20 8.68 -7.63
C LEU A 67 -3.45 9.51 -7.43
N ALA A 68 -4.52 9.13 -8.10
CA ALA A 68 -5.79 9.77 -7.96
C ALA A 68 -6.52 9.26 -6.71
N TYR A 69 -6.85 10.17 -5.79
CA TYR A 69 -7.65 9.88 -4.60
C TYR A 69 -8.97 10.64 -4.63
N THR A 70 -10.01 10.04 -4.09
CA THR A 70 -11.32 10.65 -3.99
C THR A 70 -11.44 11.43 -2.69
N PHE A 71 -11.73 12.72 -2.80
CA PHE A 71 -11.96 13.67 -1.70
C PHE A 71 -13.44 14.09 -1.66
N PRO A 72 -13.90 14.74 -0.58
CA PRO A 72 -15.25 15.32 -0.55
C PRO A 72 -15.54 16.28 -1.72
N GLY A 73 -14.54 17.01 -2.18
CA GLY A 73 -14.64 17.96 -3.31
C GLY A 73 -14.42 17.37 -4.71
N GLY A 74 -14.15 16.05 -4.81
CA GLY A 74 -13.89 15.39 -6.09
C GLY A 74 -12.63 14.52 -6.07
N THR A 75 -12.12 14.18 -7.24
CA THR A 75 -10.88 13.38 -7.36
C THR A 75 -9.69 14.30 -7.57
N GLU A 76 -8.65 14.12 -6.77
CA GLU A 76 -7.40 14.88 -6.88
C GLU A 76 -6.19 13.92 -6.96
N THR A 77 -5.16 14.38 -7.64
CA THR A 77 -3.87 13.69 -7.66
C THR A 77 -3.07 14.06 -6.43
N ILE A 78 -2.58 13.06 -5.71
CA ILE A 78 -1.62 13.21 -4.62
C ILE A 78 -0.31 12.49 -4.95
N ALA A 79 0.79 12.96 -4.36
CA ALA A 79 2.10 12.31 -4.52
C ALA A 79 2.30 11.29 -3.38
N ALA A 80 2.27 10.02 -3.72
CA ALA A 80 2.48 8.93 -2.78
C ALA A 80 3.98 8.58 -2.71
N VAL A 81 4.58 8.84 -1.57
CA VAL A 81 6.01 8.62 -1.29
C VAL A 81 6.23 7.20 -0.78
N ALA A 82 7.18 6.52 -1.42
CA ALA A 82 7.55 5.15 -1.09
C ALA A 82 9.06 4.95 -1.05
N SER A 83 9.48 3.81 -0.51
CA SER A 83 10.87 3.33 -0.59
C SER A 83 11.89 4.36 -0.12
N VAL A 84 11.57 5.12 0.92
CA VAL A 84 12.52 6.07 1.53
C VAL A 84 13.61 5.27 2.23
N GLY A 85 14.82 5.32 1.71
CA GLY A 85 15.96 4.57 2.22
C GLY A 85 17.24 5.38 2.22
N THR A 86 18.11 5.10 3.19
CA THR A 86 19.46 5.67 3.29
C THR A 86 20.44 4.56 3.63
N ARG A 87 21.58 4.55 2.99
CA ARG A 87 22.67 3.63 3.33
C ARG A 87 22.97 3.68 4.83
N PRO A 88 23.13 2.55 5.51
CA PRO A 88 23.35 2.50 6.96
C PRO A 88 24.56 3.32 7.42
N ASP A 89 25.67 3.30 6.65
CA ASP A 89 26.89 4.07 6.93
C ASP A 89 26.71 5.59 6.71
N ARG A 90 25.62 6.00 6.10
CA ARG A 90 25.23 7.40 5.85
C ARG A 90 23.98 7.82 6.61
N ALA A 91 23.48 6.93 7.50
CA ALA A 91 22.33 7.23 8.33
C ALA A 91 22.55 8.45 9.24
N ARG A 92 21.46 9.15 9.58
CA ARG A 92 21.46 10.35 10.44
C ARG A 92 22.29 11.54 9.94
N ARG A 93 22.71 11.55 8.68
CA ARG A 93 23.39 12.68 8.02
C ARG A 93 22.46 13.59 7.21
N GLY A 94 21.14 13.46 7.41
CA GLY A 94 20.12 14.28 6.74
C GLY A 94 19.81 13.87 5.31
N VAL A 95 20.30 12.72 4.82
CA VAL A 95 20.08 12.25 3.43
C VAL A 95 18.59 12.10 3.13
N ALA A 96 17.84 11.34 3.94
CA ALA A 96 16.40 11.14 3.75
C ALA A 96 15.62 12.47 3.83
N ARG A 97 16.01 13.36 4.74
CA ARG A 97 15.40 14.68 4.85
C ARG A 97 15.53 15.47 3.54
N ARG A 98 16.74 15.56 2.98
CA ARG A 98 16.99 16.30 1.73
C ARG A 98 16.25 15.70 0.54
N LEU A 99 16.14 14.35 0.47
CA LEU A 99 15.34 13.67 -0.56
C LEU A 99 13.88 14.08 -0.48
N LEU A 100 13.30 14.06 0.73
CA LEU A 100 11.89 14.41 0.94
C LEU A 100 11.64 15.90 0.70
N GLU A 101 12.55 16.79 1.12
CA GLU A 101 12.47 18.23 0.83
C GLU A 101 12.50 18.50 -0.69
N ASP A 102 13.32 17.76 -1.44
CA ASP A 102 13.35 17.86 -2.92
C ASP A 102 12.05 17.34 -3.55
N VAL A 103 11.51 16.23 -3.05
CA VAL A 103 10.19 15.74 -3.48
C VAL A 103 9.11 16.79 -3.20
N HIS A 104 9.06 17.36 -2.01
CA HIS A 104 8.08 18.40 -1.68
C HIS A 104 8.18 19.61 -2.60
N ARG A 105 9.39 20.01 -2.95
CA ARG A 105 9.62 21.10 -3.89
C ARG A 105 9.09 20.75 -5.29
N ARG A 106 9.49 19.61 -5.83
CA ARG A 106 9.06 19.14 -7.17
C ARG A 106 7.55 18.99 -7.29
N GLU A 107 6.94 18.35 -6.29
CA GLU A 107 5.51 18.11 -6.31
C GLU A 107 4.71 19.43 -6.13
N ARG A 108 5.23 20.38 -5.35
CA ARG A 108 4.65 21.73 -5.25
C ARG A 108 4.74 22.48 -6.58
N GLU A 109 5.88 22.43 -7.26
CA GLU A 109 6.09 23.02 -8.58
C GLU A 109 5.15 22.39 -9.64
N ALA A 110 4.83 21.11 -9.49
CA ALA A 110 3.86 20.40 -10.32
C ALA A 110 2.38 20.68 -9.95
N GLY A 111 2.13 21.54 -8.96
CA GLY A 111 0.77 21.90 -8.55
C GLY A 111 0.08 20.85 -7.64
N ILE A 112 0.80 19.85 -7.17
CA ILE A 112 0.26 18.84 -6.26
C ILE A 112 0.01 19.47 -4.88
N ARG A 113 -1.20 19.26 -4.34
CA ARG A 113 -1.59 19.84 -3.05
C ARG A 113 -1.07 19.03 -1.86
N PHE A 114 -1.02 17.70 -2.01
CA PHE A 114 -0.68 16.78 -0.92
C PHE A 114 0.39 15.78 -1.33
N VAL A 115 1.27 15.50 -0.39
CA VAL A 115 2.10 14.29 -0.40
C VAL A 115 1.62 13.34 0.69
N SER A 116 1.71 12.05 0.42
CA SER A 116 1.31 11.01 1.37
C SER A 116 2.38 9.94 1.49
N LEU A 117 2.35 9.21 2.58
CA LEU A 117 3.15 8.01 2.79
C LEU A 117 2.51 7.08 3.80
N TRP A 118 3.05 5.86 3.85
CA TRP A 118 2.73 4.87 4.86
C TRP A 118 3.93 4.60 5.73
N THR A 119 3.72 4.59 7.03
CA THR A 119 4.78 4.29 7.99
C THR A 119 4.23 3.56 9.21
N ASN A 120 5.11 3.20 10.12
CA ASN A 120 4.76 2.60 11.39
C ASN A 120 5.12 3.57 12.51
N PHE A 121 4.24 3.73 13.49
CA PHE A 121 4.47 4.62 14.65
C PHE A 121 5.77 4.31 15.41
N SER A 122 6.16 3.03 15.46
CA SER A 122 7.38 2.62 16.17
C SER A 122 8.68 2.91 15.41
N TRP A 123 8.60 3.25 14.14
CA TRP A 123 9.79 3.52 13.34
C TRP A 123 10.31 4.93 13.56
N GLY A 124 11.63 5.06 13.64
CA GLY A 124 12.27 6.37 13.73
C GLY A 124 11.94 7.31 12.54
N ALA A 125 11.56 6.73 11.41
CA ALA A 125 11.09 7.44 10.24
C ALA A 125 9.80 8.26 10.50
N HIS A 126 8.89 7.80 11.35
CA HIS A 126 7.66 8.53 11.70
C HIS A 126 8.00 9.93 12.22
N ARG A 127 8.98 10.04 13.14
CA ARG A 127 9.44 11.34 13.66
C ARG A 127 10.09 12.23 12.60
N LEU A 128 10.75 11.64 11.61
CA LEU A 128 11.29 12.39 10.48
C LEU A 128 10.17 13.00 9.67
N TYR A 129 9.15 12.22 9.34
CA TYR A 129 7.99 12.68 8.57
C TYR A 129 7.20 13.76 9.30
N ASP A 130 6.96 13.59 10.60
CA ASP A 130 6.28 14.61 11.42
C ASP A 130 7.02 15.96 11.39
N ARG A 131 8.36 15.96 11.49
CA ARG A 131 9.19 17.17 11.36
C ARG A 131 9.15 17.80 9.96
N LEU A 132 8.83 17.04 8.93
CA LEU A 132 8.67 17.50 7.56
C LEU A 132 7.22 17.92 7.23
N GLY A 133 6.36 18.00 8.25
CA GLY A 133 4.99 18.48 8.11
C GLY A 133 3.96 17.41 7.81
N TYR A 134 4.33 16.13 7.75
CA TYR A 134 3.34 15.07 7.67
C TYR A 134 2.56 14.94 8.97
N ARG A 135 1.28 14.58 8.84
CA ARG A 135 0.38 14.35 9.96
C ARG A 135 -0.29 12.99 9.80
N ASP A 136 -0.50 12.29 10.91
CA ASP A 136 -1.26 11.05 10.94
C ASP A 136 -2.70 11.34 10.50
N THR A 137 -3.06 10.89 9.32
CA THR A 137 -4.37 11.13 8.72
C THR A 137 -5.30 9.97 9.00
N TYR A 138 -4.82 8.74 8.86
CA TYR A 138 -5.62 7.56 9.12
C TYR A 138 -4.77 6.41 9.67
N ALA A 139 -5.19 5.87 10.81
CA ALA A 139 -4.61 4.64 11.37
C ALA A 139 -5.53 3.46 11.03
N PHE A 140 -4.98 2.43 10.36
CA PHE A 140 -5.78 1.30 9.94
C PHE A 140 -6.18 0.43 11.13
N PRO A 141 -7.47 0.20 11.35
CA PRO A 141 -7.93 -0.78 12.31
C PRO A 141 -7.76 -2.19 11.73
N TRP A 142 -7.37 -3.11 12.59
CA TRP A 142 -7.14 -4.51 12.24
C TRP A 142 -7.97 -5.43 13.10
N ALA A 143 -8.53 -6.47 12.48
CA ALA A 143 -9.08 -7.62 13.17
C ALA A 143 -8.02 -8.74 13.12
N VAL A 144 -7.54 -9.19 14.28
CA VAL A 144 -6.44 -10.16 14.38
C VAL A 144 -6.88 -11.39 15.15
N ARG A 145 -6.51 -12.56 14.64
CA ARG A 145 -6.72 -13.83 15.32
C ARG A 145 -5.45 -14.68 15.28
N ARG A 146 -5.06 -15.22 16.42
CA ARG A 146 -4.12 -16.33 16.47
C ARG A 146 -4.88 -17.64 16.27
N PRO A 147 -4.38 -18.57 15.45
CA PRO A 147 -5.02 -19.85 15.31
C PRO A 147 -4.95 -20.60 16.63
N ALA A 148 -6.05 -21.25 17.01
CA ALA A 148 -6.00 -22.22 18.09
C ALA A 148 -5.22 -23.46 17.63
N PRO A 149 -4.36 -24.04 18.47
CA PRO A 149 -3.71 -25.29 18.18
C PRO A 149 -4.77 -26.36 17.80
N GLY A 150 -4.62 -27.01 16.65
CA GLY A 150 -5.52 -28.05 16.20
C GLY A 150 -6.83 -27.59 15.54
N SER A 151 -7.06 -26.28 15.39
CA SER A 151 -8.25 -25.75 14.69
C SER A 151 -8.23 -26.14 13.23
N ARG A 152 -8.94 -27.22 12.90
CA ARG A 152 -9.29 -27.55 11.51
C ARG A 152 -10.42 -26.64 11.07
N SER A 153 -10.18 -25.85 10.02
CA SER A 153 -11.20 -25.05 9.36
C SER A 153 -12.40 -25.93 9.03
N ASN A 154 -13.57 -25.61 9.61
CA ASN A 154 -14.80 -26.33 9.36
C ASN A 154 -15.09 -26.34 7.83
N ARG A 155 -15.33 -27.52 7.27
CA ARG A 155 -15.60 -27.71 5.84
C ARG A 155 -16.98 -27.13 5.49
N ALA A 156 -17.04 -25.84 5.22
CA ALA A 156 -18.25 -25.27 4.63
C ALA A 156 -18.45 -25.87 3.22
N ARG A 157 -19.57 -26.56 3.02
CA ARG A 157 -20.05 -26.96 1.69
C ARG A 157 -20.57 -25.69 0.99
N GLY A 158 -19.92 -25.27 -0.10
CA GLY A 158 -20.35 -24.09 -0.87
C GLY A 158 -19.28 -23.60 -1.86
N ARG A 159 -19.62 -22.59 -2.65
CA ARG A 159 -18.69 -21.91 -3.57
C ARG A 159 -17.53 -21.32 -2.75
N ARG A 160 -16.32 -21.86 -2.93
CA ARG A 160 -15.13 -21.48 -2.16
C ARG A 160 -14.39 -20.35 -2.86
N ALA A 161 -13.75 -19.47 -2.07
CA ALA A 161 -12.73 -18.59 -2.59
C ALA A 161 -11.57 -19.42 -3.19
N LYS A 162 -11.13 -19.05 -4.39
CA LYS A 162 -10.06 -19.71 -5.15
C LYS A 162 -8.91 -18.72 -5.41
N PRO A 163 -7.68 -19.21 -5.61
CA PRO A 163 -6.60 -18.37 -6.12
C PRO A 163 -7.01 -17.70 -7.44
N ALA A 164 -6.56 -16.46 -7.62
CA ALA A 164 -6.73 -15.76 -8.89
C ALA A 164 -5.69 -16.23 -9.91
N THR A 165 -6.00 -15.98 -11.17
CA THR A 165 -5.10 -16.20 -12.32
C THR A 165 -4.77 -14.85 -12.97
N LEU A 166 -3.82 -14.82 -13.89
CA LEU A 166 -3.52 -13.62 -14.68
C LEU A 166 -4.74 -13.11 -15.48
N ALA A 167 -5.62 -14.02 -15.90
CA ALA A 167 -6.83 -13.66 -16.64
C ALA A 167 -7.89 -12.96 -15.76
N ASP A 168 -7.79 -13.12 -14.44
CA ASP A 168 -8.74 -12.53 -13.48
C ASP A 168 -8.42 -11.07 -13.14
N LEU A 169 -7.21 -10.60 -13.42
CA LEU A 169 -6.71 -9.32 -12.91
C LEU A 169 -7.52 -8.12 -13.39
N GLU A 170 -7.91 -8.11 -14.65
CA GLU A 170 -8.73 -7.03 -15.20
C GLU A 170 -10.12 -6.97 -14.56
N GLU A 171 -10.75 -8.13 -14.36
CA GLU A 171 -12.06 -8.21 -13.71
C GLU A 171 -11.98 -7.80 -12.23
N ILE A 172 -10.86 -8.10 -11.54
CA ILE A 172 -10.59 -7.65 -10.17
C ILE A 172 -10.45 -6.12 -10.14
N GLU A 173 -9.72 -5.51 -11.07
CA GLU A 173 -9.59 -4.05 -11.16
C GLU A 173 -10.95 -3.38 -11.40
N GLN A 174 -11.73 -3.90 -12.33
CA GLN A 174 -13.08 -3.40 -12.58
C GLN A 174 -13.99 -3.50 -11.36
N LEU A 175 -13.88 -4.61 -10.60
CA LEU A 175 -14.63 -4.77 -9.35
C LEU A 175 -14.15 -3.78 -8.28
N HIS A 176 -12.83 -3.57 -8.15
CA HIS A 176 -12.24 -2.59 -7.25
C HIS A 176 -12.82 -1.20 -7.51
N ASP A 177 -12.79 -0.75 -8.77
CA ASP A 177 -13.30 0.56 -9.15
C ASP A 177 -14.81 0.70 -8.90
N ARG A 178 -15.59 -0.31 -9.24
CA ARG A 178 -17.04 -0.30 -8.98
C ARG A 178 -17.36 -0.18 -7.48
N LEU A 179 -16.65 -0.92 -6.64
CA LEU A 179 -16.87 -0.90 -5.18
C LEU A 179 -16.31 0.36 -4.51
N GLY A 180 -15.33 1.00 -5.15
CA GLY A 180 -14.75 2.27 -4.74
C GLY A 180 -15.54 3.50 -5.20
N GLN A 181 -16.52 3.33 -6.09
CA GLN A 181 -17.30 4.45 -6.60
C GLN A 181 -18.07 5.16 -5.47
N GLY A 182 -17.93 6.47 -5.38
CA GLY A 182 -18.54 7.30 -4.33
C GLY A 182 -17.91 7.16 -2.94
N ARG A 183 -16.79 6.44 -2.81
CA ARG A 183 -16.02 6.33 -1.56
C ARG A 183 -15.01 7.46 -1.45
N LEU A 184 -14.82 7.98 -0.24
CA LEU A 184 -13.81 8.99 0.07
C LEU A 184 -12.51 8.33 0.54
N GLY A 185 -11.37 8.97 0.33
CA GLY A 185 -10.06 8.39 0.65
C GLY A 185 -9.68 7.17 -0.21
N PHE A 186 -10.47 6.88 -1.24
CA PHE A 186 -10.26 5.75 -2.13
C PHE A 186 -9.23 6.09 -3.21
N CYS A 187 -8.21 5.24 -3.35
CA CYS A 187 -7.20 5.33 -4.38
C CYS A 187 -7.74 4.73 -5.69
N ARG A 188 -7.85 5.55 -6.72
CA ARG A 188 -8.11 5.08 -8.07
C ARG A 188 -6.81 4.60 -8.69
N ARG A 189 -6.75 3.31 -8.96
CA ARG A 189 -5.58 2.70 -9.58
C ARG A 189 -5.51 3.04 -11.07
N PRO A 190 -4.30 3.26 -11.63
CA PRO A 190 -4.16 3.39 -13.06
C PRO A 190 -4.58 2.08 -13.77
N PRO A 191 -5.00 2.14 -15.04
CA PRO A 191 -5.36 0.94 -15.81
C PRO A 191 -4.24 -0.11 -15.79
N HIS A 192 -4.62 -1.38 -15.69
CA HIS A 192 -3.70 -2.52 -15.66
C HIS A 192 -2.73 -2.54 -14.46
N PHE A 193 -3.09 -1.89 -13.36
CA PHE A 193 -2.24 -1.79 -12.17
C PHE A 193 -1.81 -3.16 -11.62
N LEU A 194 -2.77 -4.08 -11.39
CA LEU A 194 -2.46 -5.43 -10.90
C LEU A 194 -1.66 -6.25 -11.91
N ARG A 195 -1.96 -6.08 -13.21
CA ARG A 195 -1.20 -6.75 -14.26
C ARG A 195 0.26 -6.28 -14.28
N LEU A 196 0.50 -4.99 -14.12
CA LEU A 196 1.84 -4.43 -14.03
C LEU A 196 2.57 -4.93 -12.78
N GLN A 197 1.89 -5.02 -11.64
CA GLN A 197 2.45 -5.61 -10.42
C GLN A 197 2.78 -7.10 -10.59
N ALA A 198 1.95 -7.85 -11.30
CA ALA A 198 2.22 -9.26 -11.59
C ALA A 198 3.43 -9.43 -12.53
N ILE A 199 3.54 -8.62 -13.58
CA ILE A 199 4.70 -8.60 -14.49
C ILE A 199 5.98 -8.23 -13.73
N SER A 200 5.93 -7.24 -12.83
CA SER A 200 7.06 -6.83 -12.01
C SER A 200 7.33 -7.74 -10.80
N ARG A 201 6.62 -8.85 -10.70
CA ARG A 201 6.73 -9.83 -9.59
C ARG A 201 6.48 -9.25 -8.20
N GLU A 202 5.79 -8.12 -8.12
CA GLU A 202 5.38 -7.55 -6.82
C GLU A 202 4.13 -8.22 -6.26
N VAL A 203 3.30 -8.80 -7.13
CA VAL A 203 2.13 -9.59 -6.79
C VAL A 203 2.17 -10.90 -7.56
N ASP A 204 2.07 -12.01 -6.85
CA ASP A 204 1.79 -13.34 -7.42
C ASP A 204 0.27 -13.61 -7.31
N PRO A 205 -0.50 -13.53 -8.41
CA PRO A 205 -1.94 -13.69 -8.34
C PRO A 205 -2.38 -15.02 -7.73
N ALA A 206 -1.66 -16.11 -8.00
CA ALA A 206 -1.99 -17.44 -7.48
C ALA A 206 -1.72 -17.56 -5.96
N ARG A 207 -0.79 -16.78 -5.45
CA ARG A 207 -0.39 -16.81 -4.03
C ARG A 207 -1.05 -15.72 -3.21
N GLU A 208 -1.27 -14.54 -3.77
CA GLU A 208 -1.61 -13.34 -3.02
C GLU A 208 -3.02 -12.82 -3.31
N LEU A 209 -3.70 -13.34 -4.35
CA LEU A 209 -5.08 -12.97 -4.61
C LEU A 209 -6.03 -14.16 -4.47
N LEU A 210 -7.13 -13.93 -3.77
CA LEU A 210 -8.27 -14.86 -3.72
C LEU A 210 -9.49 -14.20 -4.35
N VAL A 211 -10.28 -14.98 -5.10
CA VAL A 211 -11.52 -14.53 -5.72
C VAL A 211 -12.69 -15.43 -5.35
N VAL A 212 -13.86 -14.84 -5.24
CA VAL A 212 -15.15 -15.51 -5.16
C VAL A 212 -15.94 -15.17 -6.42
N ARG A 213 -16.47 -16.19 -7.09
CA ARG A 213 -17.30 -15.99 -8.29
C ARG A 213 -18.78 -16.27 -7.99
N ARG A 214 -19.64 -15.48 -8.64
CA ARG A 214 -21.08 -15.68 -8.69
C ARG A 214 -21.49 -15.61 -10.16
N ASP A 215 -22.16 -16.65 -10.63
CA ASP A 215 -22.64 -16.74 -12.01
C ASP A 215 -21.59 -16.46 -13.09
N GLY A 216 -20.38 -16.98 -12.84
CA GLY A 216 -19.21 -16.81 -13.70
C GLY A 216 -18.36 -15.59 -13.41
N ALA A 217 -18.96 -14.49 -12.92
CA ALA A 217 -18.27 -13.23 -12.65
C ALA A 217 -17.61 -13.18 -11.26
N ILE A 218 -16.55 -12.39 -11.12
CA ILE A 218 -15.89 -12.12 -9.84
C ILE A 218 -16.81 -11.21 -9.00
N ALA A 219 -17.29 -11.75 -7.87
CA ALA A 219 -18.18 -11.06 -6.93
C ALA A 219 -17.43 -10.48 -5.72
N GLY A 220 -16.17 -10.88 -5.53
CA GLY A 220 -15.31 -10.36 -4.48
C GLY A 220 -13.88 -10.88 -4.62
N TYR A 221 -12.94 -10.14 -4.03
CA TYR A 221 -11.54 -10.53 -3.95
C TYR A 221 -10.91 -10.15 -2.61
N ALA A 222 -9.82 -10.81 -2.27
CA ALA A 222 -8.94 -10.45 -1.17
C ALA A 222 -7.48 -10.44 -1.63
N HIS A 223 -6.74 -9.42 -1.25
CA HIS A 223 -5.29 -9.33 -1.46
C HIS A 223 -4.55 -9.70 -0.17
N LEU A 224 -3.64 -10.64 -0.26
CA LEU A 224 -2.96 -11.28 0.85
C LEU A 224 -1.46 -10.99 0.84
N GLN A 225 -0.89 -10.84 2.01
CA GLN A 225 0.55 -10.90 2.22
C GLN A 225 0.84 -11.95 3.28
N SER A 226 1.56 -13.01 2.90
CA SER A 226 1.87 -14.11 3.80
C SER A 226 3.35 -14.19 4.12
N THR A 227 3.66 -14.42 5.39
CA THR A 227 4.99 -14.76 5.89
C THR A 227 4.93 -16.11 6.61
N ALA A 228 6.05 -16.61 7.10
CA ALA A 228 6.09 -17.85 7.88
C ALA A 228 5.21 -17.80 9.15
N THR A 229 4.91 -16.63 9.67
CA THR A 229 4.23 -16.47 10.98
C THR A 229 2.84 -15.85 10.89
N ARG A 230 2.49 -15.21 9.75
CA ARG A 230 1.23 -14.48 9.62
C ARG A 230 0.76 -14.37 8.18
N THR A 231 -0.55 -14.26 8.01
CA THR A 231 -1.21 -13.86 6.77
C THR A 231 -2.03 -12.59 7.03
N ILE A 232 -1.79 -11.57 6.23
CA ILE A 232 -2.47 -10.27 6.33
C ILE A 232 -3.29 -10.04 5.07
N SER A 233 -4.56 -9.66 5.21
CA SER A 233 -5.37 -9.14 4.11
C SER A 233 -5.56 -7.64 4.29
N GLY A 234 -4.89 -6.86 3.47
CA GLY A 234 -5.02 -5.40 3.43
C GLY A 234 -6.18 -4.92 2.55
N GLU A 235 -6.74 -5.82 1.75
CA GLU A 235 -7.91 -5.59 0.93
C GLU A 235 -8.84 -6.80 1.02
N LEU A 236 -10.10 -6.52 1.30
CA LEU A 236 -11.17 -7.51 1.27
C LEU A 236 -12.41 -6.82 0.70
N MET A 237 -12.61 -7.00 -0.60
CA MET A 237 -13.60 -6.27 -1.37
C MET A 237 -14.68 -7.21 -1.91
N ALA A 238 -15.92 -6.98 -1.50
CA ALA A 238 -17.12 -7.65 -2.05
C ALA A 238 -18.36 -6.85 -1.69
N ALA A 239 -19.31 -6.75 -2.60
CA ALA A 239 -20.58 -6.07 -2.36
C ALA A 239 -21.46 -6.84 -1.37
N ALA A 240 -21.54 -8.16 -1.52
CA ALA A 240 -22.40 -9.00 -0.70
C ALA A 240 -21.65 -9.56 0.52
N ARG A 241 -22.31 -9.51 1.69
CA ARG A 241 -21.78 -10.08 2.94
C ARG A 241 -21.42 -11.56 2.82
N ALA A 242 -22.22 -12.34 2.09
CA ALA A 242 -21.96 -13.77 1.87
C ALA A 242 -20.63 -14.01 1.15
N ASP A 243 -20.25 -13.14 0.22
CA ASP A 243 -18.98 -13.25 -0.51
C ASP A 243 -17.81 -12.82 0.37
N ARG A 244 -17.99 -11.80 1.23
CA ARG A 244 -17.00 -11.45 2.25
C ARG A 244 -16.72 -12.60 3.21
N VAL A 245 -17.77 -13.28 3.70
CA VAL A 245 -17.61 -14.48 4.55
C VAL A 245 -16.77 -15.53 3.85
N ARG A 246 -17.04 -15.81 2.57
CA ARG A 246 -16.29 -16.80 1.78
C ARG A 246 -14.83 -16.41 1.58
N LEU A 247 -14.56 -15.11 1.39
CA LEU A 247 -13.19 -14.60 1.30
C LEU A 247 -12.46 -14.77 2.63
N VAL A 248 -13.07 -14.37 3.75
CA VAL A 248 -12.49 -14.56 5.09
C VAL A 248 -12.14 -16.03 5.33
N GLU A 249 -13.06 -16.96 5.02
CA GLU A 249 -12.80 -18.40 5.13
C GLU A 249 -11.69 -18.86 4.18
N GLY A 250 -11.59 -18.28 2.99
CA GLY A 250 -10.50 -18.54 2.05
C GLY A 250 -9.14 -18.14 2.60
N VAL A 251 -9.05 -16.95 3.17
CA VAL A 251 -7.83 -16.43 3.82
C VAL A 251 -7.44 -17.29 5.01
N GLU A 252 -8.39 -17.64 5.87
CA GLU A 252 -8.16 -18.51 7.04
C GLU A 252 -7.62 -19.88 6.64
N ARG A 253 -8.18 -20.48 5.57
CA ARG A 253 -7.65 -21.76 5.03
C ARG A 253 -6.23 -21.62 4.50
N ARG A 254 -5.94 -20.50 3.83
CA ARG A 254 -4.60 -20.24 3.28
C ARG A 254 -3.57 -20.03 4.36
N ALA A 255 -3.95 -19.42 5.45
CA ALA A 255 -3.06 -19.11 6.57
C ALA A 255 -2.54 -20.36 7.32
N GLN A 256 -3.19 -21.52 7.17
CA GLN A 256 -2.72 -22.83 7.67
C GLN A 256 -2.08 -22.81 9.06
N GLY A 257 -2.76 -22.23 10.04
CA GLY A 257 -2.25 -22.21 11.42
C GLY A 257 -1.34 -21.03 11.77
N THR A 258 -1.11 -20.10 10.85
CA THR A 258 -0.45 -18.83 11.15
C THR A 258 -1.44 -17.78 11.68
N ALA A 259 -0.95 -16.71 12.29
CA ALA A 259 -1.80 -15.58 12.67
C ALA A 259 -2.45 -14.95 11.44
N VAL A 260 -3.72 -14.56 11.58
CA VAL A 260 -4.48 -13.91 10.49
C VAL A 260 -4.87 -12.50 10.91
N ALA A 261 -4.63 -11.55 10.03
CA ALA A 261 -5.06 -10.17 10.22
C ALA A 261 -5.83 -9.67 9.00
N PHE A 262 -6.97 -9.01 9.24
CA PHE A 262 -7.72 -8.31 8.23
C PHE A 262 -7.73 -6.82 8.53
N GLN A 263 -7.53 -6.00 7.53
CA GLN A 263 -7.90 -4.60 7.66
C GLN A 263 -9.43 -4.52 7.76
N HIS A 264 -9.88 -3.88 8.82
CA HIS A 264 -11.29 -3.57 9.02
C HIS A 264 -11.56 -2.16 8.51
N THR A 265 -12.64 -1.98 7.78
CA THR A 265 -13.08 -0.67 7.31
C THR A 265 -14.49 -0.38 7.85
N PRO A 266 -14.76 0.85 8.34
CA PRO A 266 -16.10 1.21 8.83
C PRO A 266 -17.20 1.01 7.80
N VAL A 267 -16.87 1.22 6.53
CA VAL A 267 -17.80 1.11 5.39
C VAL A 267 -18.43 -0.28 5.23
N THR A 268 -17.71 -1.33 5.60
CA THR A 268 -18.16 -2.71 5.36
C THR A 268 -18.85 -3.33 6.55
N ASP A 269 -18.83 -2.68 7.71
CA ASP A 269 -19.34 -3.22 8.99
C ASP A 269 -18.94 -4.68 9.26
N ASP A 270 -17.69 -5.02 8.86
CA ASP A 270 -17.20 -6.39 8.98
C ASP A 270 -16.77 -6.75 10.41
N LEU A 271 -16.73 -5.78 11.32
CA LEU A 271 -16.30 -5.99 12.70
C LEU A 271 -17.13 -7.05 13.40
N GLY A 272 -18.46 -7.02 13.20
CA GLY A 272 -19.36 -8.05 13.72
C GLY A 272 -19.08 -9.45 13.13
N LEU A 273 -18.67 -9.54 11.87
CA LEU A 273 -18.23 -10.79 11.25
C LEU A 273 -16.96 -11.31 11.92
N PHE A 274 -15.96 -10.45 12.08
CA PHE A 274 -14.67 -10.81 12.68
C PHE A 274 -14.81 -11.21 14.15
N ARG A 275 -15.59 -10.47 14.96
CA ARG A 275 -15.84 -10.82 16.38
C ARG A 275 -16.47 -12.18 16.53
N ARG A 276 -17.51 -12.52 15.73
CA ARG A 276 -18.15 -13.86 15.76
C ARG A 276 -17.20 -14.98 15.37
N ARG A 277 -16.13 -14.69 14.66
CA ARG A 277 -15.09 -15.67 14.25
C ARG A 277 -13.89 -15.68 15.21
N GLY A 278 -13.98 -15.01 16.35
CA GLY A 278 -12.94 -15.00 17.38
C GLY A 278 -11.75 -14.08 17.06
N TYR A 279 -11.96 -13.06 16.22
CA TYR A 279 -10.97 -12.01 16.01
C TYR A 279 -11.09 -10.95 17.10
N SER A 280 -9.95 -10.46 17.56
CA SER A 280 -9.83 -9.28 18.41
C SER A 280 -9.52 -8.08 17.53
N GLU A 281 -10.18 -6.95 17.82
CA GLU A 281 -9.86 -5.69 17.20
C GLU A 281 -8.54 -5.16 17.78
N MET A 282 -7.66 -4.74 16.92
CA MET A 282 -6.44 -4.04 17.29
C MET A 282 -6.42 -2.68 16.58
N ASN A 283 -6.58 -1.63 17.35
CA ASN A 283 -6.23 -0.27 16.92
C ASN A 283 -4.70 -0.13 16.98
N ALA A 284 -4.03 -1.00 16.29
CA ALA A 284 -2.59 -1.03 16.36
C ALA A 284 -2.02 -0.16 15.25
N GLY A 285 -1.33 0.84 15.63
CA GLY A 285 -0.47 1.65 14.80
C GLY A 285 0.65 0.89 14.10
N TRP A 286 0.33 -0.27 13.52
CA TRP A 286 1.29 -0.96 12.67
C TRP A 286 1.53 -0.20 11.38
N TYR A 287 0.47 0.43 10.86
CA TYR A 287 0.57 1.29 9.71
C TYR A 287 -0.32 2.49 9.90
N VAL A 288 0.24 3.64 9.66
CA VAL A 288 -0.46 4.91 9.61
C VAL A 288 -0.27 5.55 8.24
N PHE A 289 -1.36 6.02 7.68
CA PHE A 289 -1.35 6.88 6.50
C PHE A 289 -1.09 8.31 6.95
N MET A 290 0.02 8.86 6.53
CA MET A 290 0.40 10.23 6.82
C MET A 290 0.31 11.09 5.58
N THR A 291 -0.12 12.32 5.74
CA THR A 291 -0.20 13.30 4.66
C THR A 291 0.43 14.63 5.06
N ALA A 292 1.04 15.32 4.11
CA ALA A 292 1.49 16.70 4.29
C ALA A 292 0.91 17.58 3.20
N ALA A 293 0.43 18.78 3.58
CA ALA A 293 0.04 19.80 2.63
C ALA A 293 1.28 20.52 2.11
N LEU A 294 1.40 20.65 0.78
CA LEU A 294 2.52 21.32 0.14
C LEU A 294 2.35 22.84 0.10
N HIS A 295 1.12 23.33 0.25
CA HIS A 295 0.79 24.73 0.28
C HIS A 295 0.19 25.09 1.65
N GLY A 296 0.96 25.79 2.46
CA GLY A 296 0.58 26.19 3.81
C GLY A 296 0.83 25.11 4.88
N THR A 297 0.75 25.50 6.14
CA THR A 297 0.79 24.58 7.30
C THR A 297 -0.63 24.26 7.73
N ARG A 298 -0.96 22.96 7.85
CA ARG A 298 -2.28 22.53 8.29
C ARG A 298 -2.21 21.71 9.56
N ALA A 299 -3.11 21.98 10.48
CA ALA A 299 -3.29 21.15 11.66
C ALA A 299 -3.80 19.76 11.26
N ARG A 300 -3.48 18.72 12.06
CA ARG A 300 -3.94 17.33 11.83
C ARG A 300 -5.45 17.24 11.58
N ARG A 301 -6.27 17.98 12.35
CA ARG A 301 -7.73 17.99 12.18
C ARG A 301 -8.17 18.44 10.78
N ALA A 302 -7.47 19.40 10.19
CA ALA A 302 -7.78 19.87 8.86
C ALA A 302 -7.46 18.81 7.79
N ALA A 303 -6.35 18.07 7.93
CA ALA A 303 -6.00 16.97 7.03
C ALA A 303 -7.04 15.83 7.12
N VAL A 304 -7.42 15.41 8.33
CA VAL A 304 -8.44 14.37 8.56
C VAL A 304 -9.76 14.75 7.91
N ALA A 305 -10.24 15.99 8.14
CA ALA A 305 -11.50 16.48 7.57
C ALA A 305 -11.44 16.56 6.03
N GLU A 306 -10.30 17.00 5.49
CA GLU A 306 -10.12 17.18 4.05
C GLU A 306 -10.11 15.84 3.28
N PHE A 307 -9.57 14.77 3.88
CA PHE A 307 -9.65 13.42 3.34
C PHE A 307 -11.00 12.75 3.61
N GLY A 308 -11.88 13.35 4.40
CA GLY A 308 -13.18 12.79 4.73
C GLY A 308 -13.11 11.56 5.62
N VAL A 309 -12.11 11.46 6.49
CA VAL A 309 -11.85 10.27 7.33
C VAL A 309 -13.04 9.95 8.24
N ASP A 310 -13.73 10.96 8.74
CA ASP A 310 -14.89 10.81 9.62
C ASP A 310 -16.21 10.58 8.85
N ASP A 311 -16.18 10.59 7.52
CA ASP A 311 -17.36 10.32 6.68
C ASP A 311 -17.62 8.81 6.61
N PRO A 312 -18.88 8.35 6.74
CA PRO A 312 -19.21 6.93 6.64
C PRO A 312 -18.89 6.30 5.28
N ARG A 313 -18.65 7.11 4.25
CA ARG A 313 -18.19 6.65 2.93
C ARG A 313 -16.68 6.43 2.85
N PHE A 314 -15.91 6.79 3.89
CA PHE A 314 -14.46 6.70 3.85
C PHE A 314 -13.97 5.26 3.70
N LEU A 315 -13.18 5.02 2.66
CA LEU A 315 -12.57 3.73 2.35
C LEU A 315 -11.13 3.95 1.89
N CYS A 316 -10.20 3.72 2.79
CA CYS A 316 -8.78 3.72 2.46
C CYS A 316 -8.24 2.30 2.67
N LEU A 317 -7.61 1.73 1.66
CA LEU A 317 -7.14 0.35 1.67
C LEU A 317 -5.63 0.30 1.90
N SER A 318 -5.17 -0.56 2.82
CA SER A 318 -3.74 -0.74 3.05
C SER A 318 -3.04 -1.50 1.91
N GLY A 319 -3.80 -2.11 1.01
CA GLY A 319 -3.31 -2.69 -0.23
C GLY A 319 -2.80 -1.65 -1.24
N ASP A 320 -3.25 -0.40 -1.13
CA ASP A 320 -2.76 0.73 -1.94
C ASP A 320 -1.39 1.27 -1.44
N ARG A 321 -0.64 0.43 -0.71
CA ARG A 321 0.75 0.75 -0.34
C ARG A 321 1.64 0.73 -1.58
N PHE A 322 2.49 1.71 -1.64
CA PHE A 322 3.36 1.98 -2.80
C PHE A 322 4.79 1.57 -2.56
#